data_a746b8e5e7b39f93cd721c915fa8ac2c
#
_entry.id   a746b8e5e7b39f93cd721c915fa8ac2c
#
_cell.length_a   1.000
_cell.length_b   1.000
_cell.length_c   1.000
_cell.angle_alpha   90.00
_cell.angle_beta   90.00
_cell.angle_gamma   90.00
#
_symmetry.space_group_name_H-M   'P 1'
#
loop_
_entity.id
_entity.type
_entity.pdbx_description
1 polymer ?
#
loop_
_entity_poly.entity_id
_entity_poly.type
_entity_poly.pdbx_seq_one_letter_code
_entity_poly.pdbx_strand_id
1 'polypeptide(L)'
;MIPDASSCCSADSISRAKQILALIPGRATGAYSHSQGIKGLRDAIASGIASRDGFPANADDIFLTDGASPGVHLMMQLLIRNEKDGILVPIPQYPLYSASIALHGGSLVPYYLNESTGWGLEISDVKKQLEDARSRGIDVRALVVINPGNPTGQVLAEENQYDIVKFCKNEGLVLLADEVYQENIYADNKKFHSFKKIVRSLGYGEEDLPLVSYQSVSKGYYGECGKRGGYMEITGFSAPVREQIYKIASVNLCSNITGQILASLVMNPPKASDESYASYKAEKDGILASLARRAKALEVAFSKLEGITCNKAEGAMYLFPQICLPQKAIEAAKAANKAPDAFYALRLLESTGIVVVPGSGFGQVTISLVEISRKTNI
;
A
#
# COMPACT_ATOMS: atom_id res chain seq x y z
N MET A 1 1.51 -34.98 20.92
CA MET A 1 2.85 -35.00 20.30
C MET A 1 2.72 -34.41 18.92
N ILE A 2 3.41 -33.32 18.65
CA ILE A 2 3.52 -32.78 17.29
C ILE A 2 4.33 -33.82 16.49
N PRO A 3 3.86 -34.27 15.31
CA PRO A 3 4.67 -35.13 14.46
C PRO A 3 6.06 -34.50 14.26
N ASP A 4 7.09 -35.34 14.16
CA ASP A 4 8.45 -34.85 13.97
C ASP A 4 8.50 -33.97 12.72
N ALA A 5 8.60 -32.64 12.92
CA ALA A 5 8.60 -31.66 11.84
C ALA A 5 9.76 -31.91 10.84
N SER A 6 10.79 -32.66 11.25
CA SER A 6 11.92 -33.03 10.37
C SER A 6 11.52 -33.94 9.21
N SER A 7 10.37 -34.61 9.32
CA SER A 7 9.85 -35.46 8.24
C SER A 7 9.17 -34.70 7.08
N CYS A 8 8.80 -33.42 7.29
CA CYS A 8 8.04 -32.65 6.31
C CYS A 8 8.58 -31.21 6.07
N CYS A 9 9.58 -30.77 6.83
CA CYS A 9 10.13 -29.42 6.73
C CYS A 9 11.66 -29.47 6.59
N SER A 10 12.21 -28.55 5.80
CA SER A 10 13.66 -28.35 5.69
C SER A 10 14.31 -27.93 7.01
N ALA A 11 15.57 -28.26 7.19
CA ALA A 11 16.30 -27.96 8.43
C ALA A 11 16.36 -26.47 8.74
N ASP A 12 16.54 -25.62 7.72
CA ASP A 12 16.55 -24.17 7.86
C ASP A 12 15.18 -23.61 8.27
N SER A 13 14.07 -24.17 7.75
CA SER A 13 12.71 -23.79 8.14
C SER A 13 12.42 -24.10 9.60
N ILE A 14 12.85 -25.28 10.08
CA ILE A 14 12.74 -25.67 11.49
C ILE A 14 13.60 -24.77 12.38
N SER A 15 14.83 -24.47 11.96
CA SER A 15 15.73 -23.58 12.69
C SER A 15 15.12 -22.18 12.81
N ARG A 16 14.58 -21.65 11.73
CA ARG A 16 13.90 -20.33 11.69
C ARG A 16 12.68 -20.32 12.61
N ALA A 17 11.84 -21.34 12.57
CA ALA A 17 10.70 -21.46 13.47
C ALA A 17 11.12 -21.45 14.96
N LYS A 18 12.17 -22.18 15.31
CA LYS A 18 12.73 -22.17 16.68
C LYS A 18 13.26 -20.79 17.09
N GLN A 19 13.96 -20.11 16.18
CA GLN A 19 14.46 -18.74 16.41
C GLN A 19 13.29 -17.77 16.64
N ILE A 20 12.26 -17.80 15.81
CA ILE A 20 11.08 -16.94 15.97
C ILE A 20 10.37 -17.23 17.29
N LEU A 21 10.15 -18.51 17.63
CA LEU A 21 9.54 -18.88 18.91
C LEU A 21 10.35 -18.41 20.11
N ALA A 22 11.68 -18.40 20.01
CA ALA A 22 12.55 -17.87 21.06
C ALA A 22 12.41 -16.36 21.29
N LEU A 23 11.98 -15.61 20.28
CA LEU A 23 11.70 -14.15 20.37
C LEU A 23 10.34 -13.87 21.01
N ILE A 24 9.43 -14.85 21.05
CA ILE A 24 8.07 -14.67 21.55
C ILE A 24 8.04 -14.99 23.05
N PRO A 25 7.60 -14.05 23.92
CA PRO A 25 7.46 -14.31 25.34
C PRO A 25 6.60 -15.55 25.61
N GLY A 26 7.11 -16.45 26.44
CA GLY A 26 6.42 -17.70 26.74
C GLY A 26 6.36 -18.72 25.60
N ARG A 27 6.97 -18.43 24.45
CA ARG A 27 6.93 -19.26 23.22
C ARG A 27 5.51 -19.62 22.77
N ALA A 28 4.56 -18.71 22.98
CA ALA A 28 3.15 -18.92 22.69
C ALA A 28 2.55 -17.68 22.01
N THR A 29 1.68 -17.91 21.03
CA THR A 29 1.08 -16.84 20.22
C THR A 29 -0.24 -16.30 20.78
N GLY A 30 -0.69 -16.81 21.91
CA GLY A 30 -1.98 -16.45 22.52
C GLY A 30 -1.92 -15.33 23.57
N ALA A 31 -0.71 -14.85 23.94
CA ALA A 31 -0.55 -13.79 24.92
C ALA A 31 -0.41 -12.42 24.27
N TYR A 32 -0.72 -11.35 25.01
CA TYR A 32 -0.40 -9.99 24.58
C TYR A 32 1.11 -9.80 24.45
N SER A 33 1.50 -8.97 23.48
CA SER A 33 2.87 -8.48 23.32
C SER A 33 2.94 -6.97 23.54
N HIS A 34 4.14 -6.39 23.39
CA HIS A 34 4.32 -4.95 23.41
C HIS A 34 3.43 -4.25 22.35
N SER A 35 2.88 -3.08 22.65
CA SER A 35 1.96 -2.36 21.75
C SER A 35 2.56 -2.04 20.38
N GLN A 36 3.85 -1.81 20.32
CA GLN A 36 4.60 -1.63 19.06
C GLN A 36 4.86 -2.96 18.31
N GLY A 37 4.61 -4.09 18.96
CA GLY A 37 4.97 -5.42 18.48
C GLY A 37 6.22 -5.98 19.16
N ILE A 38 6.46 -7.27 18.99
CA ILE A 38 7.57 -8.01 19.58
C ILE A 38 8.90 -7.45 19.06
N LYS A 39 9.79 -7.04 19.99
CA LYS A 39 11.05 -6.37 19.62
C LYS A 39 11.89 -7.20 18.65
N GLY A 40 12.09 -8.48 18.89
CA GLY A 40 12.89 -9.32 18.01
C GLY A 40 12.31 -9.46 16.58
N LEU A 41 10.98 -9.39 16.43
CA LEU A 41 10.34 -9.36 15.10
C LEU A 41 10.52 -7.99 14.43
N ARG A 42 10.49 -6.89 15.19
CA ARG A 42 10.80 -5.55 14.69
C ARG A 42 12.28 -5.42 14.28
N ASP A 43 13.21 -6.00 15.07
CA ASP A 43 14.63 -6.07 14.72
C ASP A 43 14.85 -6.82 13.39
N ALA A 44 14.13 -7.91 13.18
CA ALA A 44 14.17 -8.67 11.93
C ALA A 44 13.64 -7.83 10.75
N ILE A 45 12.52 -7.12 10.92
CA ILE A 45 11.97 -6.24 9.89
C ILE A 45 12.93 -5.09 9.58
N ALA A 46 13.52 -4.45 10.59
CA ALA A 46 14.52 -3.40 10.40
C ALA A 46 15.73 -3.90 9.58
N SER A 47 16.21 -5.11 9.87
CA SER A 47 17.27 -5.75 9.08
C SER A 47 16.86 -5.96 7.62
N GLY A 48 15.62 -6.39 7.37
CA GLY A 48 15.07 -6.56 6.04
C GLY A 48 14.98 -5.24 5.27
N ILE A 49 14.49 -4.17 5.92
CA ILE A 49 14.43 -2.82 5.35
C ILE A 49 15.83 -2.31 5.02
N ALA A 50 16.78 -2.47 5.94
CA ALA A 50 18.17 -2.05 5.70
C ALA A 50 18.80 -2.80 4.52
N SER A 51 18.53 -4.10 4.38
CA SER A 51 19.01 -4.89 3.24
C SER A 51 18.37 -4.47 1.92
N ARG A 52 17.08 -4.13 1.91
CA ARG A 52 16.34 -3.68 0.73
C ARG A 52 16.83 -2.32 0.25
N ASP A 53 16.98 -1.38 1.17
CA ASP A 53 17.20 0.04 0.85
C ASP A 53 18.70 0.42 0.78
N GLY A 54 19.57 -0.35 1.41
CA GLY A 54 20.99 -0.03 1.55
C GLY A 54 21.30 1.04 2.60
N PHE A 55 20.32 1.39 3.43
CA PHE A 55 20.45 2.37 4.52
C PHE A 55 20.00 1.75 5.84
N PRO A 56 20.57 2.16 7.00
CA PRO A 56 20.15 1.67 8.31
C PRO A 56 18.66 1.85 8.57
N ALA A 57 18.08 0.91 9.30
CA ALA A 57 16.73 0.99 9.84
C ALA A 57 16.75 0.68 11.34
N ASN A 58 15.87 1.34 12.09
CA ASN A 58 15.77 1.19 13.53
C ASN A 58 14.47 0.45 13.89
N ALA A 59 14.58 -0.59 14.70
CA ALA A 59 13.41 -1.33 15.18
C ALA A 59 12.44 -0.47 16.00
N ASP A 60 12.93 0.58 16.64
CA ASP A 60 12.09 1.51 17.41
C ASP A 60 11.27 2.47 16.54
N ASP A 61 11.55 2.53 15.24
CA ASP A 61 10.75 3.24 14.25
C ASP A 61 9.59 2.39 13.71
N ILE A 62 9.56 1.09 14.03
CA ILE A 62 8.62 0.13 13.45
C ILE A 62 7.48 -0.16 14.42
N PHE A 63 6.25 -0.04 13.92
CA PHE A 63 5.01 -0.42 14.61
C PHE A 63 4.34 -1.54 13.83
N LEU A 64 4.23 -2.72 14.44
CA LEU A 64 3.52 -3.86 13.86
C LEU A 64 2.02 -3.66 13.98
N THR A 65 1.30 -3.86 12.89
CA THR A 65 -0.13 -3.56 12.77
C THR A 65 -0.91 -4.74 12.17
N ASP A 66 -2.23 -4.75 12.36
CA ASP A 66 -3.12 -5.73 11.76
C ASP A 66 -3.42 -5.41 10.28
N GLY A 67 -2.38 -5.49 9.44
CA GLY A 67 -2.35 -4.96 8.07
C GLY A 67 -2.00 -3.47 8.05
N ALA A 68 -1.92 -2.84 6.87
CA ALA A 68 -1.57 -1.42 6.74
C ALA A 68 -2.65 -0.47 7.28
N SER A 69 -3.93 -0.85 7.18
CA SER A 69 -5.06 0.05 7.49
C SER A 69 -5.03 0.63 8.91
N PRO A 70 -4.76 -0.12 10.00
CA PRO A 70 -4.65 0.46 11.33
C PRO A 70 -3.54 1.50 11.46
N GLY A 71 -2.42 1.32 10.75
CA GLY A 71 -1.35 2.32 10.69
C GLY A 71 -1.82 3.62 10.02
N VAL A 72 -2.60 3.53 8.93
CA VAL A 72 -3.21 4.70 8.29
C VAL A 72 -4.16 5.40 9.24
N HIS A 73 -5.07 4.67 9.91
CA HIS A 73 -6.00 5.25 10.90
C HIS A 73 -5.29 5.93 12.04
N LEU A 74 -4.21 5.33 12.57
CA LEU A 74 -3.40 5.92 13.62
C LEU A 74 -2.83 7.28 13.21
N MET A 75 -2.30 7.38 11.98
CA MET A 75 -1.75 8.64 11.49
C MET A 75 -2.85 9.67 11.21
N MET A 76 -4.03 9.27 10.70
CA MET A 76 -5.15 10.20 10.53
C MET A 76 -5.64 10.74 11.88
N GLN A 77 -5.71 9.89 12.91
CA GLN A 77 -6.04 10.31 14.28
C GLN A 77 -5.03 11.31 14.86
N LEU A 78 -3.74 11.15 14.53
CA LEU A 78 -2.69 12.08 14.97
C LEU A 78 -2.74 13.43 14.23
N LEU A 79 -2.99 13.39 12.92
CA LEU A 79 -2.86 14.54 12.03
C LEU A 79 -4.11 15.42 11.96
N ILE A 80 -5.29 14.86 12.24
CA ILE A 80 -6.58 15.54 12.09
C ILE A 80 -7.15 15.90 13.45
N ARG A 81 -7.28 17.19 13.72
CA ARG A 81 -7.90 17.75 14.93
C ARG A 81 -9.35 18.18 14.69
N ASN A 82 -9.63 18.67 13.49
CA ASN A 82 -10.95 19.14 13.04
C ASN A 82 -10.97 19.33 11.51
N GLU A 83 -12.05 19.87 10.99
CA GLU A 83 -12.30 20.08 9.55
C GLU A 83 -11.31 21.06 8.87
N LYS A 84 -10.53 21.81 9.63
CA LYS A 84 -9.50 22.70 9.07
C LYS A 84 -8.19 21.96 8.77
N ASP A 85 -8.00 20.76 9.30
CA ASP A 85 -6.83 19.95 8.97
C ASP A 85 -7.12 19.14 7.70
N GLY A 86 -6.28 19.35 6.67
CA GLY A 86 -6.41 18.72 5.35
C GLY A 86 -5.37 17.64 5.08
N ILE A 87 -5.74 16.66 4.29
CA ILE A 87 -4.82 15.63 3.79
C ILE A 87 -4.89 15.61 2.26
N LEU A 88 -3.74 15.79 1.59
CA LEU A 88 -3.62 15.62 0.13
C LEU A 88 -3.69 14.13 -0.21
N VAL A 89 -4.65 13.77 -1.08
CA VAL A 89 -4.91 12.38 -1.45
C VAL A 89 -5.03 12.28 -2.98
N PRO A 90 -4.42 11.25 -3.63
CA PRO A 90 -4.52 11.09 -5.08
C PRO A 90 -5.96 10.78 -5.51
N ILE A 91 -6.33 11.24 -6.69
CA ILE A 91 -7.57 10.81 -7.36
C ILE A 91 -7.14 10.26 -8.73
N PRO A 92 -7.52 9.01 -9.03
CA PRO A 92 -8.27 8.02 -8.22
C PRO A 92 -7.48 7.52 -7.01
N GLN A 93 -8.19 7.11 -5.96
CA GLN A 93 -7.59 6.68 -4.70
C GLN A 93 -8.18 5.38 -4.15
N TYR A 94 -7.41 4.66 -3.34
CA TYR A 94 -7.94 3.61 -2.47
C TYR A 94 -8.85 4.24 -1.39
N PRO A 95 -10.14 3.86 -1.29
CA PRO A 95 -11.13 4.57 -0.45
C PRO A 95 -10.87 4.60 1.06
N LEU A 96 -9.90 3.84 1.54
CA LEU A 96 -9.45 3.87 2.94
C LEU A 96 -9.10 5.29 3.40
N TYR A 97 -8.39 6.05 2.54
CA TYR A 97 -7.92 7.39 2.91
C TYR A 97 -9.10 8.36 3.07
N SER A 98 -9.99 8.45 2.07
CA SER A 98 -11.17 9.33 2.17
C SER A 98 -12.09 8.94 3.32
N ALA A 99 -12.32 7.64 3.54
CA ALA A 99 -13.13 7.14 4.64
C ALA A 99 -12.49 7.47 6.01
N SER A 100 -11.17 7.29 6.14
CA SER A 100 -10.46 7.59 7.38
C SER A 100 -10.44 9.10 7.69
N ILE A 101 -10.22 9.95 6.68
CA ILE A 101 -10.29 11.41 6.83
C ILE A 101 -11.68 11.84 7.30
N ALA A 102 -12.74 11.33 6.66
CA ALA A 102 -14.11 11.62 7.05
C ALA A 102 -14.43 11.13 8.48
N LEU A 103 -13.96 9.93 8.84
CA LEU A 103 -14.14 9.37 10.19
C LEU A 103 -13.54 10.25 11.28
N HIS A 104 -12.38 10.87 11.01
CA HIS A 104 -11.70 11.76 11.95
C HIS A 104 -12.11 13.24 11.81
N GLY A 105 -13.05 13.55 10.93
CA GLY A 105 -13.60 14.91 10.76
C GLY A 105 -12.66 15.87 10.06
N GLY A 106 -11.71 15.41 9.28
CA GLY A 106 -10.78 16.23 8.50
C GLY A 106 -11.28 16.56 7.09
N SER A 107 -10.52 17.37 6.38
CA SER A 107 -10.78 17.76 4.99
C SER A 107 -9.97 16.94 4.01
N LEU A 108 -10.64 16.29 3.07
CA LEU A 108 -9.99 15.68 1.90
C LEU A 108 -9.55 16.79 0.93
N VAL A 109 -8.27 16.85 0.61
CA VAL A 109 -7.70 17.73 -0.41
C VAL A 109 -7.29 16.86 -1.61
N PRO A 110 -8.07 16.81 -2.69
CA PRO A 110 -7.75 15.95 -3.82
C PRO A 110 -6.62 16.56 -4.66
N TYR A 111 -5.69 15.71 -5.15
CA TYR A 111 -4.84 16.00 -6.28
C TYR A 111 -5.05 14.93 -7.35
N TYR A 112 -4.87 15.28 -8.62
CA TYR A 112 -5.32 14.41 -9.71
C TYR A 112 -4.14 13.76 -10.42
N LEU A 113 -4.18 12.42 -10.52
CA LEU A 113 -3.24 11.67 -11.35
C LEU A 113 -3.60 11.85 -12.82
N ASN A 114 -2.58 12.05 -13.66
CA ASN A 114 -2.79 12.32 -15.07
C ASN A 114 -2.87 11.03 -15.89
N GLU A 115 -4.09 10.66 -16.30
CA GLU A 115 -4.33 9.44 -17.09
C GLU A 115 -3.58 9.45 -18.42
N SER A 116 -3.45 10.61 -19.08
CA SER A 116 -2.78 10.72 -20.37
C SER A 116 -1.27 10.46 -20.32
N THR A 117 -0.66 10.60 -19.13
CA THR A 117 0.76 10.31 -18.87
C THR A 117 0.96 8.97 -18.16
N GLY A 118 -0.03 8.07 -18.17
CA GLY A 118 0.03 6.79 -17.49
C GLY A 118 -0.19 6.88 -15.98
N TRP A 119 -1.06 7.78 -15.54
CA TRP A 119 -1.35 8.06 -14.13
C TRP A 119 -0.18 8.70 -13.38
N GLY A 120 0.59 9.54 -14.08
CA GLY A 120 1.68 10.30 -13.49
C GLY A 120 1.21 11.25 -12.38
N LEU A 121 2.03 11.36 -11.33
CA LEU A 121 1.87 12.39 -10.29
C LEU A 121 2.66 13.63 -10.71
N GLU A 122 1.97 14.74 -10.89
CA GLU A 122 2.58 16.02 -11.29
C GLU A 122 2.64 16.97 -10.09
N ILE A 123 3.84 17.36 -9.68
CA ILE A 123 4.04 18.24 -8.53
C ILE A 123 3.37 19.60 -8.72
N SER A 124 3.26 20.08 -9.94
CA SER A 124 2.55 21.32 -10.27
C SER A 124 1.06 21.27 -9.88
N ASP A 125 0.40 20.12 -10.12
CA ASP A 125 -0.99 19.92 -9.71
C ASP A 125 -1.10 19.83 -8.19
N VAL A 126 -0.24 19.02 -7.54
CA VAL A 126 -0.22 18.91 -6.08
C VAL A 126 -0.05 20.27 -5.41
N LYS A 127 0.87 21.10 -5.92
CA LYS A 127 1.11 22.45 -5.44
C LYS A 127 -0.11 23.33 -5.59
N LYS A 128 -0.76 23.31 -6.75
CA LYS A 128 -1.99 24.06 -7.01
C LYS A 128 -3.10 23.68 -6.01
N GLN A 129 -3.31 22.39 -5.78
CA GLN A 129 -4.33 21.93 -4.84
C GLN A 129 -4.00 22.31 -3.39
N LEU A 130 -2.72 22.30 -3.02
CA LEU A 130 -2.24 22.79 -1.72
C LEU A 130 -2.55 24.28 -1.53
N GLU A 131 -2.21 25.10 -2.53
CA GLU A 131 -2.44 26.56 -2.51
C GLU A 131 -3.95 26.88 -2.44
N ASP A 132 -4.77 26.16 -3.22
CA ASP A 132 -6.23 26.31 -3.20
C ASP A 132 -6.81 25.91 -1.82
N ALA A 133 -6.36 24.83 -1.23
CA ALA A 133 -6.79 24.41 0.10
C ALA A 133 -6.41 25.45 1.17
N ARG A 134 -5.18 25.97 1.13
CA ARG A 134 -4.71 27.03 2.03
C ARG A 134 -5.50 28.33 1.90
N SER A 135 -5.88 28.70 0.66
CA SER A 135 -6.71 29.88 0.42
C SER A 135 -8.11 29.78 1.04
N ARG A 136 -8.61 28.57 1.22
CA ARG A 136 -9.88 28.25 1.91
C ARG A 136 -9.73 28.07 3.42
N GLY A 137 -8.55 28.34 3.98
CA GLY A 137 -8.26 28.23 5.41
C GLY A 137 -8.04 26.79 5.89
N ILE A 138 -7.72 25.86 4.99
CA ILE A 138 -7.38 24.48 5.32
C ILE A 138 -5.87 24.38 5.54
N ASP A 139 -5.48 23.90 6.71
CA ASP A 139 -4.11 23.62 7.09
C ASP A 139 -3.73 22.19 6.66
N VAL A 140 -3.06 22.08 5.54
CA VAL A 140 -2.71 20.76 4.96
C VAL A 140 -1.55 20.15 5.73
N ARG A 141 -1.76 18.97 6.30
CA ARG A 141 -0.83 18.26 7.19
C ARG A 141 0.05 17.24 6.49
N ALA A 142 -0.49 16.56 5.48
CA ALA A 142 0.21 15.44 4.87
C ALA A 142 -0.13 15.29 3.39
N LEU A 143 0.77 14.61 2.69
CA LEU A 143 0.60 14.10 1.34
C LEU A 143 0.59 12.57 1.38
N VAL A 144 -0.45 11.94 0.85
CA VAL A 144 -0.55 10.49 0.64
C VAL A 144 -0.04 10.16 -0.74
N VAL A 145 0.85 9.18 -0.85
CA VAL A 145 1.31 8.60 -2.12
C VAL A 145 1.16 7.09 -2.07
N ILE A 146 0.52 6.50 -3.07
CA ILE A 146 0.36 5.04 -3.20
C ILE A 146 1.24 4.58 -4.35
N ASN A 147 2.32 3.85 -4.04
CA ASN A 147 3.32 3.42 -5.03
C ASN A 147 3.82 1.98 -4.78
N PRO A 148 3.57 1.05 -5.69
CA PRO A 148 2.72 1.09 -6.90
C PRO A 148 1.25 1.42 -6.63
N GLY A 149 0.58 2.04 -7.63
CA GLY A 149 -0.73 2.69 -7.49
C GLY A 149 -1.91 1.73 -7.32
N ASN A 150 -2.84 2.10 -6.46
CA ASN A 150 -4.16 1.51 -6.34
C ASN A 150 -5.22 2.62 -6.48
N PRO A 151 -6.05 2.63 -7.53
CA PRO A 151 -6.38 1.52 -8.44
C PRO A 151 -5.63 1.51 -9.78
N THR A 152 -4.73 2.41 -10.03
CA THR A 152 -4.23 2.80 -11.37
C THR A 152 -3.06 1.97 -11.89
N GLY A 153 -2.36 1.21 -11.02
CA GLY A 153 -1.32 0.27 -11.42
C GLY A 153 0.01 0.88 -11.89
N GLN A 154 0.18 2.21 -11.83
CA GLN A 154 1.44 2.88 -12.18
C GLN A 154 2.54 2.60 -11.15
N VAL A 155 3.79 2.69 -11.60
CA VAL A 155 4.98 2.71 -10.74
C VAL A 155 5.71 4.03 -10.97
N LEU A 156 5.88 4.83 -9.93
CA LEU A 156 6.53 6.13 -10.01
C LEU A 156 7.99 5.98 -10.47
N ALA A 157 8.42 6.89 -11.34
CA ALA A 157 9.84 7.03 -11.66
C ALA A 157 10.61 7.56 -10.45
N GLU A 158 11.89 7.23 -10.37
CA GLU A 158 12.75 7.64 -9.25
C GLU A 158 12.85 9.16 -9.16
N GLU A 159 12.97 9.84 -10.30
CA GLU A 159 13.00 11.30 -10.40
C GLU A 159 11.74 11.93 -9.83
N ASN A 160 10.57 11.35 -10.13
CA ASN A 160 9.29 11.83 -9.60
C ASN A 160 9.21 11.66 -8.07
N GLN A 161 9.77 10.57 -7.53
CA GLN A 161 9.86 10.37 -6.09
C GLN A 161 10.79 11.41 -5.42
N TYR A 162 11.91 11.78 -6.05
CA TYR A 162 12.78 12.88 -5.57
C TYR A 162 12.02 14.21 -5.50
N ASP A 163 11.22 14.53 -6.50
CA ASP A 163 10.44 15.77 -6.53
C ASP A 163 9.35 15.79 -5.45
N ILE A 164 8.68 14.67 -5.23
CA ILE A 164 7.70 14.50 -4.14
C ILE A 164 8.36 14.74 -2.77
N VAL A 165 9.51 14.14 -2.52
CA VAL A 165 10.23 14.27 -1.26
C VAL A 165 10.66 15.72 -1.02
N LYS A 166 11.24 16.38 -2.03
CA LYS A 166 11.63 17.80 -1.96
C LYS A 166 10.41 18.69 -1.70
N PHE A 167 9.31 18.43 -2.40
CA PHE A 167 8.07 19.16 -2.20
C PHE A 167 7.55 19.04 -0.77
N CYS A 168 7.44 17.82 -0.23
CA CYS A 168 6.98 17.62 1.15
C CYS A 168 7.88 18.32 2.16
N LYS A 169 9.22 18.25 1.98
CA LYS A 169 10.17 18.95 2.85
C LYS A 169 9.95 20.45 2.81
N ASN A 170 9.85 21.04 1.62
CA ASN A 170 9.70 22.47 1.43
C ASN A 170 8.39 23.03 1.98
N GLU A 171 7.31 22.23 1.88
CA GLU A 171 5.97 22.62 2.33
C GLU A 171 5.67 22.22 3.78
N GLY A 172 6.58 21.53 4.46
CA GLY A 172 6.42 21.05 5.83
C GLY A 172 5.35 19.98 5.99
N LEU A 173 5.16 19.11 4.97
CA LEU A 173 4.14 18.08 4.95
C LEU A 173 4.70 16.73 5.43
N VAL A 174 3.90 15.99 6.18
CA VAL A 174 4.17 14.57 6.45
C VAL A 174 3.95 13.78 5.16
N LEU A 175 4.92 12.96 4.75
CA LEU A 175 4.76 12.05 3.62
C LEU A 175 4.23 10.70 4.12
N LEU A 176 3.03 10.32 3.66
CA LEU A 176 2.40 9.02 3.93
C LEU A 176 2.55 8.13 2.70
N ALA A 177 3.52 7.23 2.74
CA ALA A 177 3.89 6.35 1.63
C ALA A 177 3.23 4.96 1.77
N ASP A 178 2.19 4.71 0.99
CA ASP A 178 1.56 3.40 0.90
C ASP A 178 2.32 2.53 -0.10
N GLU A 179 3.18 1.65 0.42
CA GLU A 179 4.12 0.83 -0.34
C GLU A 179 3.76 -0.66 -0.34
N VAL A 180 2.50 -0.99 -0.08
CA VAL A 180 2.04 -2.38 0.09
C VAL A 180 2.21 -3.25 -1.17
N TYR A 181 2.40 -2.65 -2.35
CA TYR A 181 2.59 -3.34 -3.64
C TYR A 181 4.06 -3.42 -4.08
N GLN A 182 5.03 -3.18 -3.20
CA GLN A 182 6.46 -3.11 -3.54
C GLN A 182 7.00 -4.33 -4.33
N GLU A 183 6.42 -5.52 -4.14
CA GLU A 183 6.79 -6.75 -4.86
C GLU A 183 6.07 -6.92 -6.21
N ASN A 184 5.05 -6.12 -6.46
CA ASN A 184 4.20 -6.23 -7.64
C ASN A 184 4.63 -5.21 -8.70
N ILE A 185 5.70 -5.49 -9.43
CA ILE A 185 6.18 -4.70 -10.56
C ILE A 185 6.33 -5.62 -11.76
N TYR A 186 5.74 -5.23 -12.89
CA TYR A 186 5.64 -6.05 -14.10
C TYR A 186 6.35 -5.41 -15.30
N ALA A 187 6.59 -4.10 -15.27
CA ALA A 187 7.29 -3.39 -16.34
C ALA A 187 8.81 -3.55 -16.16
N ASP A 188 9.51 -4.04 -17.19
CA ASP A 188 10.96 -4.33 -17.16
C ASP A 188 11.83 -3.10 -16.91
N ASN A 189 11.34 -1.92 -17.30
CA ASN A 189 12.01 -0.63 -17.14
C ASN A 189 11.69 0.08 -15.81
N LYS A 190 10.94 -0.55 -14.91
CA LYS A 190 10.54 0.01 -13.61
C LYS A 190 11.14 -0.81 -12.48
N LYS A 191 11.47 -0.12 -11.39
CA LYS A 191 11.93 -0.75 -10.14
C LYS A 191 11.24 -0.08 -8.97
N PHE A 192 11.04 -0.84 -7.89
CA PHE A 192 10.60 -0.27 -6.63
C PHE A 192 11.77 0.43 -5.94
N HIS A 193 11.54 1.68 -5.57
CA HIS A 193 12.37 2.42 -4.63
C HIS A 193 11.46 2.86 -3.48
N SER A 194 11.82 2.51 -2.24
CA SER A 194 11.07 3.01 -1.08
C SER A 194 11.28 4.52 -0.94
N PHE A 195 10.29 5.24 -0.44
CA PHE A 195 10.46 6.66 -0.15
C PHE A 195 11.53 6.91 0.91
N LYS A 196 11.72 5.98 1.85
CA LYS A 196 12.85 6.03 2.79
C LYS A 196 14.20 6.04 2.06
N LYS A 197 14.40 5.13 1.09
CA LYS A 197 15.61 5.10 0.27
C LYS A 197 15.82 6.42 -0.46
N ILE A 198 14.76 6.98 -1.06
CA ILE A 198 14.81 8.28 -1.76
C ILE A 198 15.21 9.41 -0.80
N VAL A 199 14.60 9.50 0.36
CA VAL A 199 14.93 10.49 1.42
C VAL A 199 16.42 10.40 1.80
N ARG A 200 16.91 9.20 2.06
CA ARG A 200 18.31 8.99 2.43
C ARG A 200 19.30 9.25 1.29
N SER A 201 18.91 8.94 0.05
CA SER A 201 19.73 9.22 -1.14
C SER A 201 19.88 10.71 -1.42
N LEU A 202 18.94 11.53 -0.97
CA LEU A 202 19.06 13.01 -0.99
C LEU A 202 19.95 13.57 0.12
N GLY A 203 20.51 12.72 0.97
CA GLY A 203 21.32 13.14 2.12
C GLY A 203 20.49 13.68 3.29
N TYR A 204 19.18 13.47 3.27
CA TYR A 204 18.32 13.91 4.37
C TYR A 204 18.49 12.98 5.57
N GLY A 205 18.67 13.60 6.74
CA GLY A 205 18.84 12.95 8.03
C GLY A 205 17.52 12.46 8.65
N GLU A 206 17.61 12.10 9.93
CA GLU A 206 16.46 11.53 10.65
C GLU A 206 15.41 12.55 11.03
N GLU A 207 15.71 13.85 10.99
CA GLU A 207 14.79 14.93 11.37
C GLU A 207 14.36 15.82 10.20
N ASP A 208 14.79 15.49 8.99
CA ASP A 208 14.60 16.36 7.82
C ASP A 208 13.21 16.30 7.20
N LEU A 209 12.57 15.16 7.23
CA LEU A 209 11.24 14.94 6.64
C LEU A 209 10.47 13.87 7.42
N PRO A 210 9.32 14.22 8.02
CA PRO A 210 8.43 13.21 8.58
C PRO A 210 7.85 12.31 7.49
N LEU A 211 8.21 11.02 7.54
CA LEU A 211 7.80 9.99 6.60
C LEU A 211 7.21 8.79 7.35
N VAL A 212 6.10 8.26 6.83
CA VAL A 212 5.53 6.99 7.27
C VAL A 212 5.43 6.07 6.06
N SER A 213 6.11 4.93 6.11
CA SER A 213 6.02 3.87 5.09
C SER A 213 5.15 2.74 5.59
N TYR A 214 4.10 2.38 4.82
CA TYR A 214 3.17 1.30 5.15
C TYR A 214 3.48 0.04 4.34
N GLN A 215 3.41 -1.10 5.01
CA GLN A 215 3.57 -2.41 4.39
C GLN A 215 2.54 -3.41 4.95
N SER A 216 2.22 -4.42 4.14
CA SER A 216 1.24 -5.46 4.49
C SER A 216 1.59 -6.80 3.87
N VAL A 217 1.28 -7.89 4.58
CA VAL A 217 1.34 -9.26 4.03
C VAL A 217 0.13 -9.59 3.13
N SER A 218 -0.80 -8.63 2.95
CA SER A 218 -2.01 -8.84 2.14
C SER A 218 -1.75 -8.86 0.64
N LYS A 219 -0.64 -8.31 0.19
CA LYS A 219 -0.28 -8.07 -1.21
C LYS A 219 1.00 -8.83 -1.57
N GLY A 220 1.71 -8.38 -2.61
CA GLY A 220 2.93 -9.07 -3.06
C GLY A 220 2.62 -10.43 -3.67
N TYR A 221 3.55 -11.37 -3.52
CA TYR A 221 3.36 -12.76 -3.92
C TYR A 221 2.75 -13.61 -2.79
N TYR A 222 2.86 -13.19 -1.55
CA TYR A 222 2.34 -13.90 -0.38
C TYR A 222 0.81 -13.83 -0.27
N GLY A 223 0.19 -12.67 -0.50
CA GLY A 223 -1.28 -12.51 -0.60
C GLY A 223 -2.08 -13.04 0.59
N GLU A 224 -1.55 -12.95 1.81
CA GLU A 224 -2.12 -13.50 3.03
C GLU A 224 -3.01 -12.47 3.75
N CYS A 225 -3.96 -11.88 3.01
CA CYS A 225 -4.79 -10.76 3.50
C CYS A 225 -5.61 -11.10 4.75
N GLY A 226 -6.05 -12.34 4.91
CA GLY A 226 -6.80 -12.82 6.08
C GLY A 226 -5.97 -12.94 7.36
N LYS A 227 -4.65 -13.01 7.25
CA LYS A 227 -3.74 -13.11 8.41
C LYS A 227 -3.49 -11.78 9.12
N ARG A 228 -3.93 -10.68 8.49
CA ARG A 228 -3.86 -9.33 9.06
C ARG A 228 -2.48 -8.97 9.61
N GLY A 229 -1.43 -9.12 8.82
CA GLY A 229 -0.08 -8.70 9.16
C GLY A 229 0.34 -7.47 8.38
N GLY A 230 1.07 -6.57 9.02
CA GLY A 230 1.64 -5.38 8.41
C GLY A 230 2.48 -4.60 9.40
N TYR A 231 3.06 -3.52 8.92
CA TYR A 231 3.78 -2.56 9.76
C TYR A 231 3.73 -1.15 9.15
N MET A 232 3.96 -0.15 9.99
CA MET A 232 4.40 1.16 9.56
C MET A 232 5.80 1.42 10.11
N GLU A 233 6.67 2.00 9.29
CA GLU A 233 7.96 2.58 9.70
C GLU A 233 7.82 4.08 9.73
N ILE A 234 8.14 4.71 10.87
CA ILE A 234 8.11 6.16 11.03
C ILE A 234 9.53 6.69 11.06
N THR A 235 9.84 7.70 10.26
CA THR A 235 11.12 8.42 10.28
C THR A 235 10.88 9.93 10.26
N GLY A 236 11.84 10.72 10.71
CA GLY A 236 11.74 12.17 10.65
C GLY A 236 10.82 12.83 11.68
N PHE A 237 10.31 12.11 12.65
CA PHE A 237 9.46 12.65 13.71
C PHE A 237 10.27 12.98 14.96
N SER A 238 10.02 14.15 15.54
CA SER A 238 10.62 14.54 16.82
C SER A 238 10.21 13.61 17.95
N ALA A 239 11.02 13.50 18.99
CA ALA A 239 10.76 12.64 20.14
C ALA A 239 9.38 12.86 20.79
N PRO A 240 8.88 14.09 21.01
CA PRO A 240 7.54 14.31 21.56
C PRO A 240 6.43 13.76 20.65
N VAL A 241 6.57 13.89 19.33
CA VAL A 241 5.57 13.35 18.38
C VAL A 241 5.60 11.83 18.38
N ARG A 242 6.78 11.21 18.38
CA ARG A 242 6.95 9.75 18.49
C ARG A 242 6.27 9.20 19.74
N GLU A 243 6.37 9.90 20.86
CA GLU A 243 5.69 9.55 22.10
C GLU A 243 4.16 9.55 21.93
N GLN A 244 3.58 10.52 21.20
CA GLN A 244 2.14 10.53 20.93
C GLN A 244 1.74 9.38 20.00
N ILE A 245 2.53 9.07 18.95
CA ILE A 245 2.30 7.91 18.09
C ILE A 245 2.27 6.63 18.93
N TYR A 246 3.21 6.47 19.85
CA TYR A 246 3.25 5.32 20.75
C TYR A 246 2.02 5.27 21.68
N LYS A 247 1.59 6.40 22.25
CA LYS A 247 0.38 6.47 23.08
C LYS A 247 -0.86 6.01 22.32
N ILE A 248 -1.06 6.48 21.09
CA ILE A 248 -2.19 6.06 20.26
C ILE A 248 -2.08 4.56 19.96
N ALA A 249 -0.91 4.06 19.60
CA ALA A 249 -0.71 2.63 19.36
C ALA A 249 -1.03 1.80 20.62
N SER A 250 -0.68 2.29 21.80
CA SER A 250 -0.90 1.59 23.07
C SER A 250 -2.38 1.45 23.45
N VAL A 251 -3.25 2.35 22.98
CA VAL A 251 -4.71 2.24 23.19
C VAL A 251 -5.28 1.02 22.48
N ASN A 252 -4.75 0.68 21.31
CA ASN A 252 -5.18 -0.47 20.53
C ASN A 252 -4.53 -1.80 20.97
N LEU A 253 -3.64 -1.77 21.99
CA LEU A 253 -2.81 -2.87 22.42
C LEU A 253 -1.87 -3.35 21.28
N CYS A 254 -1.51 -4.64 21.29
CA CYS A 254 -0.65 -5.23 20.25
C CYS A 254 -1.46 -5.74 19.06
N SER A 255 -0.85 -5.76 17.88
CA SER A 255 -1.38 -6.51 16.73
C SER A 255 -1.30 -8.02 16.98
N ASN A 256 -2.03 -8.82 16.19
CA ASN A 256 -2.02 -10.27 16.33
C ASN A 256 -0.62 -10.86 16.07
N ILE A 257 -0.22 -11.81 16.90
CA ILE A 257 1.14 -12.37 16.88
C ILE A 257 1.43 -13.12 15.56
N THR A 258 0.45 -13.80 14.99
CA THR A 258 0.61 -14.49 13.70
C THR A 258 0.92 -13.51 12.57
N GLY A 259 0.22 -12.38 12.54
CA GLY A 259 0.48 -11.29 11.58
C GLY A 259 1.87 -10.68 11.76
N GLN A 260 2.31 -10.48 13.01
CA GLN A 260 3.66 -10.00 13.31
C GLN A 260 4.74 -10.97 12.80
N ILE A 261 4.57 -12.27 13.01
CA ILE A 261 5.49 -13.31 12.52
C ILE A 261 5.56 -13.27 10.99
N LEU A 262 4.40 -13.23 10.32
CA LEU A 262 4.36 -13.18 8.85
C LEU A 262 5.03 -11.92 8.30
N ALA A 263 4.82 -10.75 8.90
CA ALA A 263 5.48 -9.52 8.49
C ALA A 263 7.02 -9.64 8.60
N SER A 264 7.52 -10.28 9.68
CA SER A 264 8.96 -10.51 9.84
C SER A 264 9.52 -11.51 8.81
N LEU A 265 8.76 -12.56 8.47
CA LEU A 265 9.16 -13.55 7.46
C LEU A 265 9.23 -12.95 6.05
N VAL A 266 8.26 -12.12 5.69
CA VAL A 266 8.23 -11.41 4.40
C VAL A 266 9.46 -10.53 4.21
N MET A 267 9.89 -9.86 5.27
CA MET A 267 11.07 -8.98 5.23
C MET A 267 12.41 -9.73 5.36
N ASN A 268 12.36 -11.02 5.71
CA ASN A 268 13.55 -11.90 5.81
C ASN A 268 13.30 -13.22 5.09
N PRO A 269 13.20 -13.22 3.77
CA PRO A 269 13.02 -14.45 3.00
C PRO A 269 14.21 -15.39 3.12
N PRO A 270 14.07 -16.68 2.74
CA PRO A 270 15.18 -17.60 2.61
C PRO A 270 16.32 -17.03 1.75
N LYS A 271 17.57 -17.28 2.13
CA LYS A 271 18.77 -16.86 1.42
C LYS A 271 19.25 -17.99 0.50
N ALA A 272 20.08 -17.64 -0.49
CA ALA A 272 20.61 -18.61 -1.44
C ALA A 272 21.39 -19.79 -0.79
N SER A 273 21.89 -19.60 0.44
CA SER A 273 22.55 -20.64 1.25
C SER A 273 21.57 -21.58 1.98
N ASP A 274 20.30 -21.25 2.03
CA ASP A 274 19.30 -22.00 2.79
C ASP A 274 18.75 -23.18 1.97
N GLU A 275 18.51 -24.32 2.60
CA GLU A 275 17.98 -25.52 1.95
C GLU A 275 16.63 -25.26 1.26
N SER A 276 15.75 -24.47 1.89
CA SER A 276 14.44 -24.13 1.37
C SER A 276 14.46 -23.10 0.22
N TYR A 277 15.61 -22.47 -0.09
CA TYR A 277 15.68 -21.35 -1.04
C TYR A 277 15.20 -21.69 -2.45
N ALA A 278 15.59 -22.85 -2.97
CA ALA A 278 15.22 -23.23 -4.34
C ALA A 278 13.69 -23.35 -4.51
N SER A 279 13.03 -24.01 -3.55
CA SER A 279 11.56 -24.15 -3.54
C SER A 279 10.89 -22.79 -3.35
N TYR A 280 11.32 -22.02 -2.36
CA TYR A 280 10.80 -20.67 -2.12
C TYR A 280 10.91 -19.79 -3.37
N LYS A 281 12.10 -19.78 -4.01
CA LYS A 281 12.33 -18.97 -5.22
C LYS A 281 11.42 -19.39 -6.36
N ALA A 282 11.28 -20.69 -6.59
CA ALA A 282 10.41 -21.22 -7.65
C ALA A 282 8.93 -20.82 -7.45
N GLU A 283 8.42 -20.90 -6.21
CA GLU A 283 7.06 -20.47 -5.88
C GLU A 283 6.89 -18.96 -6.04
N LYS A 284 7.79 -18.16 -5.48
CA LYS A 284 7.78 -16.69 -5.59
C LYS A 284 7.76 -16.26 -7.06
N ASP A 285 8.72 -16.74 -7.83
CA ASP A 285 8.87 -16.37 -9.25
C ASP A 285 7.66 -16.86 -10.07
N GLY A 286 7.14 -18.04 -9.77
CA GLY A 286 5.95 -18.61 -10.42
C GLY A 286 4.69 -17.77 -10.17
N ILE A 287 4.47 -17.31 -8.95
CA ILE A 287 3.35 -16.44 -8.58
C ILE A 287 3.47 -15.08 -9.28
N LEU A 288 4.64 -14.42 -9.18
CA LEU A 288 4.86 -13.12 -9.81
C LEU A 288 4.75 -13.18 -11.33
N ALA A 289 5.32 -14.21 -11.97
CA ALA A 289 5.16 -14.43 -13.40
C ALA A 289 3.70 -14.69 -13.80
N SER A 290 2.94 -15.41 -12.98
CA SER A 290 1.51 -15.63 -13.21
C SER A 290 0.71 -14.32 -13.13
N LEU A 291 1.01 -13.45 -12.17
CA LEU A 291 0.38 -12.13 -12.07
C LEU A 291 0.72 -11.24 -13.27
N ALA A 292 1.98 -11.20 -13.69
CA ALA A 292 2.43 -10.45 -14.86
C ALA A 292 1.71 -10.94 -16.16
N ARG A 293 1.61 -12.27 -16.37
CA ARG A 293 0.88 -12.83 -17.53
C ARG A 293 -0.60 -12.44 -17.52
N ARG A 294 -1.27 -12.46 -16.37
CA ARG A 294 -2.69 -12.06 -16.25
C ARG A 294 -2.86 -10.58 -16.55
N ALA A 295 -2.01 -9.72 -15.99
CA ALA A 295 -2.02 -8.29 -16.25
C ALA A 295 -1.87 -8.02 -17.77
N LYS A 296 -0.91 -8.69 -18.42
CA LYS A 296 -0.71 -8.56 -19.88
C LYS A 296 -1.87 -9.10 -20.69
N ALA A 297 -2.47 -10.21 -20.28
CA ALA A 297 -3.63 -10.78 -20.98
C ALA A 297 -4.84 -9.83 -20.96
N LEU A 298 -5.11 -9.20 -19.81
CA LEU A 298 -6.17 -8.20 -19.67
C LEU A 298 -5.89 -6.94 -20.48
N GLU A 299 -4.66 -6.42 -20.42
CA GLU A 299 -4.23 -5.28 -21.24
C GLU A 299 -4.48 -5.52 -22.74
N VAL A 300 -4.09 -6.71 -23.22
CA VAL A 300 -4.34 -7.11 -24.60
C VAL A 300 -5.84 -7.31 -24.91
N ALA A 301 -6.60 -7.81 -23.95
CA ALA A 301 -8.05 -7.95 -24.11
C ALA A 301 -8.73 -6.57 -24.24
N PHE A 302 -8.42 -5.63 -23.34
CA PHE A 302 -8.97 -4.28 -23.38
C PHE A 302 -8.60 -3.53 -24.66
N SER A 303 -7.38 -3.70 -25.19
CA SER A 303 -6.95 -3.03 -26.43
C SER A 303 -7.74 -3.46 -27.68
N LYS A 304 -8.50 -4.57 -27.60
CA LYS A 304 -9.34 -5.09 -28.70
C LYS A 304 -10.80 -4.65 -28.58
N LEU A 305 -11.20 -4.02 -27.49
CA LEU A 305 -12.58 -3.62 -27.24
C LEU A 305 -12.79 -2.19 -27.69
N GLU A 306 -13.84 -1.97 -28.50
CA GLU A 306 -14.24 -0.64 -28.94
C GLU A 306 -14.76 0.16 -27.75
N GLY A 307 -14.37 1.43 -27.68
CA GLY A 307 -14.80 2.34 -26.62
C GLY A 307 -14.12 2.10 -25.25
N ILE A 308 -13.09 1.26 -25.20
CA ILE A 308 -12.28 1.04 -24.01
C ILE A 308 -10.83 1.47 -24.25
N THR A 309 -10.30 2.27 -23.35
CA THR A 309 -8.87 2.60 -23.27
C THR A 309 -8.31 2.19 -21.91
N CYS A 310 -7.08 1.71 -21.89
CA CYS A 310 -6.43 1.28 -20.65
C CYS A 310 -4.93 1.54 -20.71
N ASN A 311 -4.39 2.18 -19.70
CA ASN A 311 -2.95 2.30 -19.53
C ASN A 311 -2.31 0.95 -19.24
N LYS A 312 -1.00 0.84 -19.50
CA LYS A 312 -0.23 -0.39 -19.23
C LYS A 312 -0.22 -0.71 -17.74
N ALA A 313 -0.26 -2.00 -17.43
CA ALA A 313 -0.07 -2.50 -16.08
C ALA A 313 1.42 -2.47 -15.72
N GLU A 314 1.89 -1.41 -15.08
CA GLU A 314 3.28 -1.33 -14.61
C GLU A 314 3.50 -2.11 -13.32
N GLY A 315 2.49 -2.11 -12.43
CA GLY A 315 2.57 -2.76 -11.12
C GLY A 315 1.22 -2.95 -10.43
N ALA A 316 1.25 -3.17 -9.12
CA ALA A 316 0.12 -3.48 -8.26
C ALA A 316 -0.67 -4.73 -8.69
N MET A 317 -1.99 -4.74 -8.56
CA MET A 317 -2.87 -5.89 -8.89
C MET A 317 -4.12 -5.46 -9.65
N TYR A 318 -4.10 -4.28 -10.29
CA TYR A 318 -5.27 -3.63 -10.86
C TYR A 318 -4.97 -3.09 -12.24
N LEU A 319 -6.00 -3.07 -13.07
CA LEU A 319 -6.12 -2.25 -14.27
C LEU A 319 -7.29 -1.30 -14.09
N PHE A 320 -7.14 -0.09 -14.60
CA PHE A 320 -8.14 0.96 -14.46
C PHE A 320 -8.53 1.49 -15.85
N PRO A 321 -9.33 0.72 -16.63
CA PRO A 321 -9.74 1.11 -17.96
C PRO A 321 -10.79 2.23 -17.91
N GLN A 322 -10.70 3.14 -18.87
CA GLN A 322 -11.75 4.10 -19.18
C GLN A 322 -12.71 3.46 -20.19
N ILE A 323 -14.01 3.61 -19.92
CA ILE A 323 -15.08 3.07 -20.78
C ILE A 323 -15.95 4.20 -21.31
N CYS A 324 -16.07 4.29 -22.62
CA CYS A 324 -16.99 5.20 -23.28
C CYS A 324 -18.40 4.57 -23.34
N LEU A 325 -19.27 4.95 -22.43
CA LEU A 325 -20.63 4.43 -22.43
C LEU A 325 -21.52 5.12 -23.49
N PRO A 326 -22.36 4.37 -24.23
CA PRO A 326 -23.33 4.95 -25.16
C PRO A 326 -24.39 5.76 -24.40
N GLN A 327 -24.94 6.78 -25.04
CA GLN A 327 -25.92 7.70 -24.46
C GLN A 327 -27.13 6.96 -23.83
N LYS A 328 -27.63 5.90 -24.47
CA LYS A 328 -28.71 5.07 -23.93
C LYS A 328 -28.39 4.41 -22.59
N ALA A 329 -27.13 4.00 -22.39
CA ALA A 329 -26.69 3.42 -21.11
C ALA A 329 -26.63 4.48 -20.01
N ILE A 330 -26.20 5.69 -20.35
CA ILE A 330 -26.19 6.83 -19.41
C ILE A 330 -27.62 7.21 -19.01
N GLU A 331 -28.55 7.24 -19.95
CA GLU A 331 -29.97 7.54 -19.70
C GLU A 331 -30.62 6.45 -18.81
N ALA A 332 -30.32 5.18 -19.08
CA ALA A 332 -30.81 4.06 -18.26
C ALA A 332 -30.24 4.12 -16.83
N ALA A 333 -28.97 4.50 -16.66
CA ALA A 333 -28.39 4.71 -15.35
C ALA A 333 -29.08 5.84 -14.57
N LYS A 334 -29.35 6.97 -15.24
CA LYS A 334 -30.11 8.10 -14.66
C LYS A 334 -31.52 7.67 -14.24
N ALA A 335 -32.24 6.94 -15.10
CA ALA A 335 -33.55 6.42 -14.80
C ALA A 335 -33.56 5.46 -13.59
N ALA A 336 -32.46 4.72 -13.38
CA ALA A 336 -32.24 3.85 -12.23
C ALA A 336 -31.69 4.58 -10.99
N ASN A 337 -31.50 5.91 -11.05
CA ASN A 337 -30.91 6.74 -9.99
C ASN A 337 -29.52 6.19 -9.55
N LYS A 338 -28.67 5.82 -10.52
CA LYS A 338 -27.31 5.30 -10.31
C LYS A 338 -26.28 6.08 -11.11
N ALA A 339 -25.05 6.13 -10.60
CA ALA A 339 -23.92 6.60 -11.39
C ALA A 339 -23.72 5.68 -12.61
N PRO A 340 -23.38 6.21 -13.80
CA PRO A 340 -23.28 5.42 -15.03
C PRO A 340 -22.31 4.24 -14.95
N ASP A 341 -21.15 4.41 -14.33
CA ASP A 341 -20.16 3.36 -14.09
C ASP A 341 -20.65 2.28 -13.11
N ALA A 342 -21.34 2.69 -12.03
CA ALA A 342 -21.92 1.75 -11.08
C ALA A 342 -23.07 0.94 -11.72
N PHE A 343 -23.89 1.58 -12.56
CA PHE A 343 -24.91 0.90 -13.32
C PHE A 343 -24.33 -0.10 -14.30
N TYR A 344 -23.28 0.28 -15.04
CA TYR A 344 -22.58 -0.61 -15.94
C TYR A 344 -21.96 -1.81 -15.20
N ALA A 345 -21.28 -1.58 -14.06
CA ALA A 345 -20.68 -2.64 -13.25
C ALA A 345 -21.70 -3.69 -12.80
N LEU A 346 -22.90 -3.25 -12.38
CA LEU A 346 -24.00 -4.16 -12.02
C LEU A 346 -24.52 -4.95 -13.22
N ARG A 347 -24.71 -4.31 -14.37
CA ARG A 347 -25.18 -4.98 -15.59
C ARG A 347 -24.14 -5.98 -16.12
N LEU A 348 -22.84 -5.63 -16.04
CA LEU A 348 -21.76 -6.55 -16.39
C LEU A 348 -21.80 -7.79 -15.50
N LEU A 349 -21.94 -7.61 -14.19
CA LEU A 349 -22.07 -8.72 -13.24
C LEU A 349 -23.28 -9.61 -13.57
N GLU A 350 -24.46 -9.03 -13.77
CA GLU A 350 -25.70 -9.74 -14.05
C GLU A 350 -25.64 -10.54 -15.37
N SER A 351 -24.95 -9.98 -16.38
CA SER A 351 -24.91 -10.56 -17.73
C SER A 351 -23.82 -11.61 -17.90
N THR A 352 -22.70 -11.46 -17.18
CA THR A 352 -21.46 -12.22 -17.46
C THR A 352 -20.83 -12.90 -16.24
N GLY A 353 -21.26 -12.54 -15.03
CA GLY A 353 -20.62 -12.97 -13.78
C GLY A 353 -19.30 -12.25 -13.48
N ILE A 354 -18.87 -11.28 -14.32
CA ILE A 354 -17.64 -10.51 -14.08
C ILE A 354 -17.89 -9.44 -13.03
N VAL A 355 -17.08 -9.46 -11.97
CA VAL A 355 -17.13 -8.48 -10.88
C VAL A 355 -16.06 -7.43 -11.09
N VAL A 356 -16.47 -6.16 -11.17
CA VAL A 356 -15.60 -5.00 -11.25
C VAL A 356 -16.01 -3.97 -10.19
N VAL A 357 -15.12 -3.04 -9.88
CA VAL A 357 -15.42 -1.92 -8.97
C VAL A 357 -15.55 -0.63 -9.79
N PRO A 358 -16.66 0.12 -9.67
CA PRO A 358 -16.84 1.37 -10.42
C PRO A 358 -15.81 2.43 -10.01
N GLY A 359 -15.34 3.21 -10.98
CA GLY A 359 -14.33 4.25 -10.80
C GLY A 359 -14.78 5.38 -9.86
N SER A 360 -16.09 5.65 -9.82
CA SER A 360 -16.68 6.61 -8.87
C SER A 360 -16.40 6.25 -7.41
N GLY A 361 -16.26 4.94 -7.09
CA GLY A 361 -15.84 4.47 -5.77
C GLY A 361 -14.41 4.87 -5.38
N PHE A 362 -13.58 5.27 -6.35
CA PHE A 362 -12.21 5.78 -6.15
C PHE A 362 -12.11 7.31 -6.30
N GLY A 363 -13.26 8.00 -6.32
CA GLY A 363 -13.34 9.45 -6.50
C GLY A 363 -13.12 9.93 -7.95
N GLN A 364 -13.01 9.02 -8.93
CA GLN A 364 -12.84 9.39 -10.33
C GLN A 364 -14.13 9.97 -10.90
N VAL A 365 -14.00 11.07 -11.62
CA VAL A 365 -15.12 11.80 -12.21
C VAL A 365 -15.49 11.26 -13.61
N THR A 366 -14.52 10.70 -14.33
CA THR A 366 -14.74 10.03 -15.62
C THR A 366 -15.24 8.60 -15.42
N ILE A 367 -15.96 8.06 -16.40
CA ILE A 367 -16.48 6.69 -16.33
C ILE A 367 -15.33 5.71 -16.47
N SER A 368 -14.90 5.13 -15.37
CA SER A 368 -13.80 4.16 -15.29
C SER A 368 -14.19 2.98 -14.41
N LEU A 369 -13.61 1.81 -14.67
CA LEU A 369 -13.80 0.60 -13.90
C LEU A 369 -12.47 0.05 -13.41
N VAL A 370 -12.48 -0.59 -12.24
CA VAL A 370 -11.34 -1.36 -11.72
C VAL A 370 -11.63 -2.83 -11.87
N GLU A 371 -10.79 -3.53 -12.59
CA GLU A 371 -10.79 -4.98 -12.61
C GLU A 371 -9.78 -5.53 -11.61
N ILE A 372 -10.29 -6.30 -10.63
CA ILE A 372 -9.46 -6.96 -9.63
C ILE A 372 -9.10 -8.34 -10.17
N SER A 373 -7.84 -8.57 -10.47
CA SER A 373 -7.31 -9.90 -10.77
C SER A 373 -7.46 -10.79 -9.52
N ARG A 374 -8.59 -11.49 -9.38
CA ARG A 374 -8.75 -12.47 -8.29
C ARG A 374 -7.79 -13.64 -8.47
N LYS A 375 -7.14 -14.04 -7.39
CA LYS A 375 -6.66 -15.42 -7.22
C LYS A 375 -7.89 -16.32 -7.28
N THR A 376 -8.22 -16.87 -8.44
CA THR A 376 -9.06 -18.07 -8.48
C THR A 376 -8.18 -19.21 -7.98
N ASN A 377 -8.40 -19.62 -6.73
CA ASN A 377 -7.98 -20.93 -6.29
C ASN A 377 -8.78 -21.94 -7.10
N ILE A 378 -8.15 -22.59 -8.07
CA ILE A 378 -8.48 -23.92 -8.60
C ILE A 378 -7.22 -24.74 -8.41
#